data_237f2dc129e2789792fca80e65342199
#
_entry.id   237f2dc129e2789792fca80e65342199
#
_cell.length_a   1.000
_cell.length_b   1.000
_cell.length_c   1.000
_cell.angle_alpha   90.00
_cell.angle_beta   90.00
_cell.angle_gamma   90.00
#
_symmetry.space_group_name_H-M   'P 1'
#
loop_
_entity.id
_entity.type
_entity.pdbx_description
1 polymer ?
#
loop_
_entity_poly.entity_id
_entity_poly.type
_entity_poly.pdbx_seq_one_letter_code
_entity_poly.pdbx_strand_id
1 'polypeptide(L)' 'MPDIPGSLEEIDKRISTVRENLRQLVEQAAGYSGSADDELVSRRIAEQEAQLEVLTKKRAELASAASDQDDRDRK' A
#
# COMPACT_ATOMS: atom_id res chain seq x y z
N MET A 1 -16.66 -1.84 5.85
CA MET A 1 -15.87 -3.03 5.75
C MET A 1 -14.78 -2.90 4.70
N PRO A 2 -13.58 -2.86 5.13
CA PRO A 2 -12.50 -2.72 4.17
C PRO A 2 -12.38 -4.00 3.38
N ASP A 3 -12.56 -3.87 2.11
CA ASP A 3 -12.47 -5.02 1.25
C ASP A 3 -11.06 -5.13 0.72
N ILE A 4 -10.41 -6.19 1.10
CA ILE A 4 -9.11 -6.47 0.52
C ILE A 4 -9.36 -7.17 -0.80
N PRO A 5 -8.89 -6.56 -1.88
CA PRO A 5 -9.12 -7.17 -3.19
C PRO A 5 -8.52 -8.56 -3.27
N GLY A 6 -9.18 -9.43 -4.02
CA GLY A 6 -8.72 -10.79 -4.16
C GLY A 6 -7.86 -11.02 -5.37
N SER A 7 -7.69 -10.04 -6.25
CA SER A 7 -6.91 -10.23 -7.46
C SER A 7 -5.69 -9.33 -7.42
N LEU A 8 -4.63 -9.79 -8.08
CA LEU A 8 -3.41 -9.01 -8.17
C LEU A 8 -3.64 -7.68 -8.85
N GLU A 9 -4.48 -7.68 -9.85
CA GLU A 9 -4.74 -6.45 -10.59
C GLU A 9 -5.36 -5.39 -9.70
N GLU A 10 -6.33 -5.78 -8.90
CA GLU A 10 -6.97 -4.84 -7.99
C GLU A 10 -6.04 -4.39 -6.89
N ILE A 11 -5.24 -5.31 -6.39
CA ILE A 11 -4.28 -4.96 -5.36
C ILE A 11 -3.25 -3.97 -5.91
N ASP A 12 -2.80 -4.18 -7.11
CA ASP A 12 -1.86 -3.25 -7.73
C ASP A 12 -2.47 -1.87 -7.87
N LYS A 13 -3.73 -1.81 -8.23
CA LYS A 13 -4.42 -0.52 -8.31
C LYS A 13 -4.47 0.16 -6.96
N ARG A 14 -4.79 -0.60 -5.93
CA ARG A 14 -4.83 -0.05 -4.58
C ARG A 14 -3.48 0.44 -4.13
N ILE A 15 -2.45 -0.34 -4.40
CA ILE A 15 -1.09 0.05 -4.04
C ILE A 15 -0.74 1.36 -4.74
N SER A 16 -1.08 1.47 -6.00
CA SER A 16 -0.80 2.68 -6.75
C SER A 16 -1.51 3.89 -6.14
N THR A 17 -2.76 3.71 -5.74
CA THR A 17 -3.53 4.78 -5.13
C THR A 17 -2.92 5.19 -3.79
N VAL A 18 -2.56 4.21 -2.97
CA VAL A 18 -1.98 4.52 -1.66
C VAL A 18 -0.65 5.23 -1.83
N ARG A 19 0.16 4.81 -2.79
CA ARG A 19 1.43 5.47 -3.05
C ARG A 19 1.23 6.91 -3.48
N GLU A 20 0.25 7.14 -4.29
CA GLU A 20 -0.04 8.50 -4.73
C GLU A 20 -0.49 9.35 -3.54
N ASN A 21 -1.35 8.80 -2.70
CA ASN A 21 -1.79 9.50 -1.50
C ASN A 21 -0.61 9.80 -0.58
N LEU A 22 0.28 8.83 -0.42
CA LEU A 22 1.47 9.04 0.39
C LEU A 22 2.33 10.18 -0.14
N ARG A 23 2.52 10.20 -1.44
CA ARG A 23 3.34 11.24 -2.04
C ARG A 23 2.74 12.61 -1.78
N GLN A 24 1.43 12.72 -1.92
CA GLN A 24 0.77 14.00 -1.67
C GLN A 24 0.88 14.41 -0.21
N LEU A 25 0.73 13.44 0.69
CA LEU A 25 0.86 13.74 2.11
C LEU A 25 2.25 14.18 2.47
N VAL A 26 3.26 13.54 1.89
CA VAL A 26 4.64 13.92 2.13
C VAL A 26 4.91 15.32 1.60
N GLU A 27 4.36 15.63 0.44
CA GLU A 27 4.53 16.96 -0.10
C GLU A 27 3.84 18.01 0.78
N GLN A 28 2.68 17.69 1.31
CA GLN A 28 2.01 18.58 2.24
C GLN A 28 2.82 18.78 3.50
N ALA A 29 3.38 17.71 4.02
CA ALA A 29 4.18 17.78 5.22
C ALA A 29 5.40 18.66 5.00
N ALA A 30 5.99 18.59 3.83
CA ALA A 30 7.14 19.41 3.52
C ALA A 30 6.79 20.89 3.47
N GLY A 31 5.54 21.21 3.19
CA GLY A 31 5.09 22.58 3.15
C GLY A 31 4.76 23.17 4.51
N TYR A 32 4.57 22.32 5.50
CA TYR A 32 4.31 22.76 6.86
C TYR A 32 5.59 22.71 7.66
N SER A 33 5.84 23.71 8.44
CA SER A 33 7.01 23.65 9.29
C SER A 33 6.61 24.00 10.71
N GLY A 34 6.63 23.00 11.56
CA GLY A 34 6.44 23.19 12.98
C GLY A 34 5.04 23.58 13.39
N SER A 35 4.05 23.24 12.61
CA SER A 35 2.67 23.56 13.00
C SER A 35 2.02 22.35 13.64
N ALA A 36 0.86 22.57 14.26
CA ALA A 36 0.10 21.51 14.89
C ALA A 36 -0.38 20.50 13.86
N ASP A 37 -0.55 20.94 12.63
CA ASP A 37 -1.02 20.05 11.56
C ASP A 37 0.03 19.02 11.19
N ASP A 38 1.28 19.30 11.55
CA ASP A 38 2.36 18.37 11.24
C ASP A 38 2.11 17.00 11.88
N GLU A 39 1.62 17.01 13.10
CA GLU A 39 1.35 15.76 13.80
C GLU A 39 0.24 14.97 13.12
N LEU A 40 -0.79 15.67 12.68
CA LEU A 40 -1.91 15.03 12.00
C LEU A 40 -1.47 14.43 10.68
N VAL A 41 -0.65 15.17 9.93
CA VAL A 41 -0.16 14.69 8.65
C VAL A 41 0.74 13.47 8.86
N SER A 42 1.58 13.51 9.87
CA SER A 42 2.45 12.38 10.18
C SER A 42 1.63 11.13 10.49
N ARG A 43 0.55 11.30 11.22
CA ARG A 43 -0.32 10.17 11.53
C ARG A 43 -0.96 9.60 10.27
N ARG A 44 -1.39 10.46 9.37
CA ARG A 44 -1.99 10.01 8.13
C ARG A 44 -0.98 9.28 7.26
N ILE A 45 0.24 9.78 7.24
CA ILE A 45 1.30 9.10 6.50
C ILE A 45 1.52 7.71 7.06
N ALA A 46 1.57 7.60 8.38
CA ALA A 46 1.77 6.30 9.01
C ALA A 46 0.63 5.34 8.68
N GLU A 47 -0.59 5.83 8.65
CA GLU A 47 -1.73 5.00 8.31
C GLU A 47 -1.64 4.49 6.88
N GLN A 48 -1.26 5.37 5.96
CA GLN A 48 -1.13 4.97 4.56
C GLN A 48 0.02 4.00 4.38
N GLU A 49 1.10 4.20 5.11
CA GLU A 49 2.22 3.26 5.03
C GLU A 49 1.82 1.89 5.55
N ALA A 50 1.02 1.86 6.61
CA ALA A 50 0.54 0.59 7.13
C ALA A 50 -0.34 -0.12 6.10
N GLN A 51 -1.21 0.62 5.43
CA GLN A 51 -2.03 0.04 4.39
C GLN A 51 -1.18 -0.48 3.23
N LEU A 52 -0.18 0.28 2.86
CA LEU A 52 0.71 -0.12 1.79
C LEU A 52 1.41 -1.42 2.14
N GLU A 53 1.82 -1.55 3.38
CA GLU A 53 2.49 -2.76 3.83
C GLU A 53 1.56 -3.97 3.75
N VAL A 54 0.33 -3.81 4.20
CA VAL A 54 -0.64 -4.89 4.14
C VAL A 54 -0.90 -5.31 2.70
N LEU A 55 -1.09 -4.33 1.83
CA LEU A 55 -1.36 -4.62 0.43
C LEU A 55 -0.17 -5.28 -0.24
N THR A 56 1.02 -4.82 0.07
CA THR A 56 2.24 -5.39 -0.50
C THR A 56 2.40 -6.85 -0.06
N LYS A 57 2.10 -7.12 1.19
CA LYS A 57 2.15 -8.48 1.69
C LYS A 57 1.13 -9.36 0.98
N LYS A 58 -0.07 -8.85 0.83
CA LYS A 58 -1.12 -9.62 0.17
C LYS A 58 -0.73 -9.89 -1.27
N ARG A 59 -0.16 -8.90 -1.93
CA ARG A 59 0.30 -9.07 -3.30
C ARG A 59 1.36 -10.14 -3.39
N ALA A 60 2.29 -10.14 -2.46
CA ALA A 60 3.35 -11.13 -2.45
C ALA A 60 2.79 -12.54 -2.23
N GLU A 61 1.79 -12.65 -1.37
CA GLU A 61 1.17 -13.94 -1.12
C GLU A 61 0.49 -14.49 -2.37
N LEU A 62 -0.24 -13.62 -3.06
CA LEU A 62 -0.93 -14.05 -4.25
C LEU A 62 0.04 -14.39 -5.37
N ALA A 63 1.09 -13.60 -5.52
CA ALA A 63 2.09 -13.87 -6.53
C ALA A 63 2.83 -15.15 -6.22
N SER A 64 3.10 -15.39 -4.96
CA SER A 64 3.79 -16.61 -4.55
C SER A 64 2.93 -17.84 -4.80
N ALA A 65 1.65 -17.73 -4.53
CA ALA A 65 0.73 -18.85 -4.78
C ALA A 65 0.69 -19.18 -6.26
N ALA A 66 0.67 -18.15 -7.11
CA ALA A 66 0.67 -18.40 -8.54
C ALA A 66 1.97 -19.02 -8.99
N SER A 67 3.07 -18.57 -8.43
CA SER A 67 4.38 -19.15 -8.75
C SER A 67 4.46 -20.59 -8.32
N ASP A 68 3.90 -20.90 -7.17
CA ASP A 68 3.92 -22.25 -6.66
C ASP A 68 3.20 -23.19 -7.61
N GLN A 69 2.06 -22.76 -8.10
CA GLN A 69 1.31 -23.58 -9.04
C GLN A 69 2.09 -23.77 -10.33
N ASP A 70 2.72 -22.74 -10.78
CA ASP A 70 3.53 -22.81 -11.99
C ASP A 70 4.66 -23.80 -11.81
N ASP A 71 5.27 -23.75 -10.66
CA ASP A 71 6.38 -24.65 -10.36
C ASP A 71 5.93 -26.10 -10.39
N ARG A 72 4.76 -26.35 -9.86
CA ARG A 72 4.23 -27.71 -9.85
C ARG A 72 3.98 -28.23 -11.25
N ASP A 73 3.50 -27.37 -12.10
CA ASP A 73 3.21 -27.74 -13.47
C ASP A 73 4.47 -28.13 -14.20
N ARG A 74 5.56 -27.55 -13.84
CA ARG A 74 6.82 -27.86 -14.48
C ARG A 74 7.31 -29.24 -14.19
N LYS A 75 6.95 -29.75 -13.07
CA LYS A 75 7.34 -31.09 -12.70
C LYS A 75 6.47 -32.13 -13.36
#